data_3e83021f0bb3089197fce385804ff868
#
_entry.id   3e83021f0bb3089197fce385804ff868
#
_cell.length_a   1.000
_cell.length_b   1.000
_cell.length_c   1.000
_cell.angle_alpha   90.00
_cell.angle_beta   90.00
_cell.angle_gamma   90.00
#
_symmetry.space_group_name_H-M   'P 1'
#
loop_
_entity.id
_entity.type
_entity.pdbx_description
1 polymer ?
#
loop_
_entity_poly.entity_id
_entity_poly.type
_entity_poly.pdbx_seq_one_letter_code
_entity_poly.pdbx_strand_id
1 'polypeptide(L)'
;YQGAGSSHINPTKLSQPIDFLPNTIFAQGCDDKGNTTDDLLKEAMEVAEKLNVPIFAHCEDIDLRGDGCMNDDENARRLGLPGICNAVEDVIAERDILLARETGARLHLCHCSTEGVAKMMEIVKEEGLDNITAEVCPHHFILTSDDIKCDDPNYKMNPPLRTKKDVDALIRGLKDGSFKVISTDHAPHAVPEKTGSIRNAAFGIVGIETSFALSYTALVETGILTISQLIEKMSWNPAQILGSDRGTLQKGHPADIVIADIDHEYKIDKNEFASMGKNTPFDGYTVTGKVVC
;
A
#
# COMPACT_ATOMS: atom_id res chain seq x y z
N TYR A 1 7.30 -0.77 7.03
CA TYR A 1 8.58 -0.16 6.68
C TYR A 1 8.82 -0.33 5.18
N GLN A 2 8.22 0.52 4.36
CA GLN A 2 8.72 0.68 3.00
C GLN A 2 9.71 1.83 3.05
N GLY A 3 10.99 1.50 3.11
CA GLY A 3 12.04 2.47 2.85
C GLY A 3 11.94 2.90 1.39
N ALA A 4 11.72 4.19 1.14
CA ALA A 4 11.84 4.77 -0.17
C ALA A 4 13.26 4.50 -0.71
N GLY A 5 13.35 3.55 -1.59
CA GLY A 5 14.56 3.15 -2.26
C GLY A 5 14.27 1.86 -3.00
N SER A 6 13.92 1.98 -4.27
CA SER A 6 13.98 0.85 -5.18
C SER A 6 15.42 0.35 -5.22
N SER A 7 15.79 -0.54 -4.31
CA SER A 7 17.01 -1.29 -4.45
C SER A 7 16.80 -2.28 -5.57
N HIS A 8 17.20 -1.90 -6.78
CA HIS A 8 17.29 -2.82 -7.90
C HIS A 8 18.18 -3.99 -7.51
N ILE A 9 17.56 -5.13 -7.24
CA ILE A 9 18.31 -6.38 -7.05
C ILE A 9 18.78 -6.79 -8.44
N ASN A 10 20.08 -6.70 -8.66
CA ASN A 10 20.68 -7.24 -9.88
C ASN A 10 20.46 -8.77 -9.88
N PRO A 11 19.71 -9.32 -10.86
CA PRO A 11 19.33 -10.74 -10.90
C PRO A 11 20.50 -11.72 -10.92
N THR A 12 21.72 -11.26 -11.21
CA THR A 12 22.94 -12.08 -11.15
C THR A 12 23.50 -12.26 -9.73
N LYS A 13 22.88 -11.72 -8.68
CA LYS A 13 23.35 -11.79 -7.30
C LYS A 13 22.24 -12.14 -6.30
N LEU A 14 21.51 -13.23 -6.51
CA LEU A 14 20.63 -13.84 -5.49
C LEU A 14 21.42 -14.45 -4.29
N SER A 15 22.72 -14.22 -4.17
CA SER A 15 23.58 -14.87 -3.18
C SER A 15 23.89 -14.04 -1.93
N GLN A 16 23.25 -12.89 -1.71
CA GLN A 16 23.42 -12.13 -0.47
C GLN A 16 22.06 -11.80 0.16
N PRO A 17 21.82 -12.18 1.43
CA PRO A 17 20.63 -11.76 2.17
C PRO A 17 20.61 -10.25 2.29
N ILE A 18 19.47 -9.63 1.96
CA ILE A 18 19.27 -8.21 2.21
C ILE A 18 18.92 -8.07 3.68
N ASP A 19 19.85 -7.47 4.44
CA ASP A 19 19.78 -7.27 5.89
C ASP A 19 18.77 -6.20 6.31
N PHE A 20 17.47 -6.34 6.01
CA PHE A 20 16.51 -5.34 6.51
C PHE A 20 15.32 -5.86 7.30
N LEU A 21 14.96 -7.11 7.20
CA LEU A 21 14.07 -7.81 8.13
C LEU A 21 14.45 -9.28 8.08
N PRO A 22 14.70 -9.95 9.20
CA PRO A 22 15.29 -11.29 9.21
C PRO A 22 14.40 -12.39 8.60
N ASN A 23 13.20 -12.09 8.11
CA ASN A 23 12.25 -13.07 7.59
C ASN A 23 11.41 -12.58 6.40
N THR A 24 11.84 -11.58 5.64
CA THR A 24 11.10 -11.11 4.47
C THR A 24 11.99 -10.97 3.25
N ILE A 25 11.57 -11.49 2.12
CA ILE A 25 12.21 -11.25 0.82
C ILE A 25 11.36 -10.20 0.09
N PHE A 26 11.96 -9.06 -0.20
CA PHE A 26 11.45 -8.16 -1.21
C PHE A 26 12.00 -8.62 -2.56
N ALA A 27 11.21 -9.36 -3.33
CA ALA A 27 11.59 -9.76 -4.67
C ALA A 27 11.05 -8.73 -5.66
N GLN A 28 11.91 -7.81 -6.05
CA GLN A 28 11.77 -7.10 -7.31
C GLN A 28 12.94 -7.50 -8.18
N GLY A 29 12.83 -8.66 -8.81
CA GLY A 29 13.68 -8.99 -9.96
C GLY A 29 13.03 -8.36 -11.18
N CYS A 30 13.79 -7.62 -11.98
CA CYS A 30 13.25 -6.99 -13.18
C CYS A 30 14.11 -7.35 -14.40
N ASP A 31 13.46 -7.33 -15.56
CA ASP A 31 14.15 -7.34 -16.85
C ASP A 31 14.91 -6.02 -17.08
N ASP A 32 15.55 -5.86 -18.24
CA ASP A 32 16.32 -4.66 -18.61
C ASP A 32 15.45 -3.37 -18.60
N LYS A 33 14.12 -3.49 -18.53
CA LYS A 33 13.16 -2.38 -18.50
C LYS A 33 12.60 -2.14 -17.09
N GLY A 34 12.86 -3.03 -16.14
CA GLY A 34 12.37 -2.93 -14.78
C GLY A 34 11.15 -3.83 -14.47
N ASN A 35 10.65 -4.65 -15.43
CA ASN A 35 9.58 -5.61 -15.16
C ASN A 35 10.12 -6.88 -14.53
N THR A 36 9.43 -7.43 -13.54
CA THR A 36 9.73 -8.77 -13.01
C THR A 36 9.26 -9.83 -14.01
N THR A 37 10.18 -10.67 -14.47
CA THR A 37 9.81 -11.78 -15.38
C THR A 37 9.12 -12.90 -14.62
N ASP A 38 8.21 -13.63 -15.30
CA ASP A 38 7.44 -14.72 -14.69
C ASP A 38 8.34 -15.82 -14.14
N ASP A 39 9.36 -16.23 -14.90
CA ASP A 39 10.30 -17.27 -14.49
C ASP A 39 11.09 -16.85 -13.24
N LEU A 40 11.57 -15.62 -13.19
CA LEU A 40 12.33 -15.10 -12.05
C LEU A 40 11.47 -15.01 -10.79
N LEU A 41 10.23 -14.53 -10.93
CA LEU A 41 9.31 -14.45 -9.81
C LEU A 41 8.93 -15.83 -9.30
N LYS A 42 8.65 -16.79 -10.20
CA LYS A 42 8.38 -18.18 -9.85
C LYS A 42 9.54 -18.80 -9.07
N GLU A 43 10.77 -18.65 -9.56
CA GLU A 43 11.97 -19.12 -8.85
C GLU A 43 12.10 -18.48 -7.46
N ALA A 44 11.87 -17.16 -7.35
CA ALA A 44 11.87 -16.46 -6.07
C ALA A 44 10.80 -16.97 -5.12
N MET A 45 9.58 -17.24 -5.62
CA MET A 45 8.48 -17.81 -4.85
C MET A 45 8.79 -19.23 -4.36
N GLU A 46 9.39 -20.09 -5.18
CA GLU A 46 9.81 -21.44 -4.78
C GLU A 46 10.90 -21.42 -3.70
N VAL A 47 11.78 -20.43 -3.72
CA VAL A 47 12.78 -20.22 -2.66
C VAL A 47 12.11 -19.68 -1.40
N ALA A 48 11.22 -18.70 -1.52
CA ALA A 48 10.51 -18.11 -0.40
C ALA A 48 9.62 -19.12 0.34
N GLU A 49 8.96 -20.02 -0.41
CA GLU A 49 8.17 -21.13 0.17
C GLU A 49 9.05 -22.03 1.04
N LYS A 50 10.19 -22.50 0.53
CA LYS A 50 11.14 -23.35 1.27
C LYS A 50 11.69 -22.67 2.52
N LEU A 51 11.84 -21.36 2.50
CA LEU A 51 12.33 -20.55 3.62
C LEU A 51 11.18 -20.10 4.56
N ASN A 52 9.92 -20.33 4.17
CA ASN A 52 8.72 -19.85 4.86
C ASN A 52 8.74 -18.33 5.11
N VAL A 53 9.17 -17.56 4.11
CA VAL A 53 9.18 -16.09 4.16
C VAL A 53 8.17 -15.52 3.15
N PRO A 54 7.48 -14.41 3.46
CA PRO A 54 6.55 -13.79 2.52
C PRO A 54 7.28 -12.98 1.45
N ILE A 55 6.69 -12.96 0.24
CA ILE A 55 7.02 -12.02 -0.82
C ILE A 55 6.05 -10.83 -0.75
N PHE A 56 6.57 -9.62 -0.74
CA PHE A 56 5.80 -8.39 -0.84
C PHE A 56 5.91 -7.86 -2.27
N ALA A 57 4.78 -7.79 -2.97
CA ALA A 57 4.73 -7.44 -4.38
C ALA A 57 4.16 -6.04 -4.59
N HIS A 58 4.94 -5.15 -5.20
CA HIS A 58 4.45 -3.94 -5.84
C HIS A 58 4.01 -4.30 -7.26
N CYS A 59 2.68 -4.32 -7.47
CA CYS A 59 2.11 -4.77 -8.73
C CYS A 59 2.06 -3.63 -9.74
N GLU A 60 3.01 -3.58 -10.65
CA GLU A 60 3.10 -2.57 -11.68
C GLU A 60 3.70 -3.12 -12.98
N ASP A 61 2.97 -3.02 -14.08
CA ASP A 61 3.51 -3.22 -15.43
C ASP A 61 4.09 -1.89 -15.93
N ILE A 62 5.41 -1.80 -15.97
CA ILE A 62 6.12 -0.56 -16.33
C ILE A 62 5.93 -0.20 -17.80
N ASP A 63 5.81 -1.19 -18.69
CA ASP A 63 5.56 -0.95 -20.13
C ASP A 63 4.16 -0.37 -20.35
N LEU A 64 3.13 -0.90 -19.65
CA LEU A 64 1.77 -0.36 -19.69
C LEU A 64 1.66 1.01 -19.00
N ARG A 65 2.39 1.24 -17.91
CA ARG A 65 2.41 2.54 -17.24
C ARG A 65 2.99 3.64 -18.11
N GLY A 66 4.08 3.35 -18.82
CA GLY A 66 4.80 4.35 -19.62
C GLY A 66 5.20 5.57 -18.79
N ASP A 67 4.88 6.78 -19.28
CA ASP A 67 5.10 8.06 -18.59
C ASP A 67 3.89 8.51 -17.73
N GLY A 68 2.95 7.61 -17.45
CA GLY A 68 1.78 7.86 -16.63
C GLY A 68 2.11 8.40 -15.23
N CYS A 69 1.30 9.34 -14.74
CA CYS A 69 1.57 10.01 -13.47
C CYS A 69 0.33 10.24 -12.58
N MET A 70 -0.85 9.92 -13.08
CA MET A 70 -2.12 9.92 -12.34
C MET A 70 -3.08 8.91 -12.98
N ASN A 71 -4.27 8.69 -12.43
CA ASN A 71 -5.24 7.76 -12.99
C ASN A 71 -5.63 8.11 -14.43
N ASP A 72 -5.80 7.11 -15.31
CA ASP A 72 -6.27 7.33 -16.69
C ASP A 72 -7.79 7.53 -16.71
N ASP A 73 -8.21 8.77 -16.63
CA ASP A 73 -9.61 9.18 -16.66
C ASP A 73 -9.81 10.56 -17.31
N GLU A 74 -11.03 11.08 -17.21
CA GLU A 74 -11.34 12.41 -17.75
C GLU A 74 -10.59 13.51 -16.99
N ASN A 75 -10.29 13.32 -15.71
CA ASN A 75 -9.55 14.31 -14.94
C ASN A 75 -8.09 14.43 -15.40
N ALA A 76 -7.45 13.32 -15.75
CA ALA A 76 -6.11 13.34 -16.36
C ALA A 76 -6.14 14.10 -17.69
N ARG A 77 -7.13 13.84 -18.53
CA ARG A 77 -7.33 14.55 -19.80
C ARG A 77 -7.55 16.05 -19.58
N ARG A 78 -8.37 16.43 -18.59
CA ARG A 78 -8.63 17.83 -18.23
C ARG A 78 -7.36 18.56 -17.79
N LEU A 79 -6.47 17.88 -17.06
CA LEU A 79 -5.20 18.43 -16.56
C LEU A 79 -4.07 18.34 -17.60
N GLY A 80 -4.27 17.64 -18.72
CA GLY A 80 -3.23 17.41 -19.72
C GLY A 80 -2.08 16.51 -19.24
N LEU A 81 -2.38 15.60 -18.30
CA LEU A 81 -1.42 14.69 -17.70
C LEU A 81 -1.58 13.26 -18.24
N PRO A 82 -0.49 12.49 -18.40
CA PRO A 82 -0.56 11.11 -18.85
C PRO A 82 -1.16 10.20 -17.77
N GLY A 83 -2.04 9.29 -18.19
CA GLY A 83 -2.79 8.39 -17.32
C GLY A 83 -2.09 7.06 -17.05
N ILE A 84 -2.44 6.46 -15.93
CA ILE A 84 -2.08 5.09 -15.50
C ILE A 84 -3.39 4.30 -15.43
N CYS A 85 -3.64 3.41 -16.37
CA CYS A 85 -4.85 2.59 -16.34
C CYS A 85 -4.80 1.51 -15.25
N ASN A 86 -5.96 0.99 -14.85
CA ASN A 86 -6.05 -0.06 -13.84
C ASN A 86 -5.29 -1.34 -14.24
N ALA A 87 -5.25 -1.65 -15.55
CA ALA A 87 -4.55 -2.83 -16.05
C ALA A 87 -3.05 -2.86 -15.68
N VAL A 88 -2.42 -1.70 -15.44
CA VAL A 88 -1.02 -1.63 -14.97
C VAL A 88 -0.82 -2.41 -13.68
N GLU A 89 -1.79 -2.37 -12.78
CA GLU A 89 -1.79 -3.09 -11.50
C GLU A 89 -2.41 -4.49 -11.65
N ASP A 90 -3.57 -4.57 -12.33
CA ASP A 90 -4.40 -5.77 -12.38
C ASP A 90 -3.67 -6.98 -13.00
N VAL A 91 -2.96 -6.79 -14.12
CA VAL A 91 -2.30 -7.89 -14.85
C VAL A 91 -1.14 -8.48 -14.03
N ILE A 92 -0.43 -7.65 -13.29
CA ILE A 92 0.67 -8.11 -12.43
C ILE A 92 0.13 -8.79 -11.18
N ALA A 93 -0.91 -8.24 -10.55
CA ALA A 93 -1.55 -8.87 -9.40
C ALA A 93 -2.13 -10.25 -9.75
N GLU A 94 -2.80 -10.40 -10.90
CA GLU A 94 -3.32 -11.69 -11.38
C GLU A 94 -2.20 -12.70 -11.58
N ARG A 95 -1.13 -12.32 -12.26
CA ARG A 95 0.05 -13.16 -12.48
C ARG A 95 0.65 -13.64 -11.15
N ASP A 96 0.86 -12.71 -10.21
CA ASP A 96 1.51 -13.01 -8.94
C ASP A 96 0.64 -13.94 -8.08
N ILE A 97 -0.68 -13.74 -8.07
CA ILE A 97 -1.65 -14.62 -7.41
C ILE A 97 -1.59 -16.05 -8.02
N LEU A 98 -1.57 -16.17 -9.34
CA LEU A 98 -1.50 -17.47 -10.01
C LEU A 98 -0.20 -18.22 -9.68
N LEU A 99 0.94 -17.51 -9.68
CA LEU A 99 2.23 -18.10 -9.31
C LEU A 99 2.27 -18.50 -7.83
N ALA A 100 1.70 -17.68 -6.93
CA ALA A 100 1.62 -18.03 -5.52
C ALA A 100 0.72 -19.24 -5.24
N ARG A 101 -0.37 -19.41 -6.02
CA ARG A 101 -1.19 -20.64 -5.97
C ARG A 101 -0.41 -21.87 -6.41
N GLU A 102 0.36 -21.76 -7.50
CA GLU A 102 1.13 -22.88 -8.04
C GLU A 102 2.26 -23.30 -7.12
N THR A 103 2.98 -22.33 -6.56
CA THR A 103 4.19 -22.57 -5.74
C THR A 103 3.88 -22.81 -4.26
N GLY A 104 2.71 -22.37 -3.77
CA GLY A 104 2.38 -22.37 -2.34
C GLY A 104 3.07 -21.26 -1.54
N ALA A 105 3.81 -20.36 -2.20
CA ALA A 105 4.52 -19.25 -1.55
C ALA A 105 3.57 -18.30 -0.82
N ARG A 106 4.07 -17.68 0.24
CA ARG A 106 3.36 -16.61 0.94
C ARG A 106 3.52 -15.32 0.14
N LEU A 107 2.42 -14.80 -0.38
CA LEU A 107 2.36 -13.55 -1.16
C LEU A 107 1.60 -12.47 -0.40
N HIS A 108 2.13 -11.27 -0.41
CA HIS A 108 1.44 -10.06 0.06
C HIS A 108 1.43 -8.99 -1.03
N LEU A 109 0.25 -8.65 -1.53
CA LEU A 109 0.08 -7.56 -2.51
C LEU A 109 0.08 -6.22 -1.77
N CYS A 110 1.05 -5.37 -2.10
CA CYS A 110 1.20 -4.06 -1.48
C CYS A 110 0.23 -3.04 -2.05
N HIS A 111 -0.23 -2.08 -1.22
CA HIS A 111 -0.97 -0.85 -1.56
C HIS A 111 -1.94 -1.00 -2.75
N CYS A 112 -2.81 -2.00 -2.74
CA CYS A 112 -3.79 -2.24 -3.80
C CYS A 112 -4.73 -1.05 -3.99
N SER A 113 -5.06 -0.74 -5.25
CA SER A 113 -5.83 0.46 -5.58
C SER A 113 -7.05 0.24 -6.47
N THR A 114 -7.21 -0.93 -7.09
CA THR A 114 -8.20 -1.16 -8.15
C THR A 114 -9.36 -2.06 -7.74
N GLU A 115 -10.52 -1.90 -8.40
CA GLU A 115 -11.63 -2.85 -8.32
C GLU A 115 -11.24 -4.24 -8.82
N GLY A 116 -10.32 -4.32 -9.82
CA GLY A 116 -9.82 -5.58 -10.37
C GLY A 116 -9.16 -6.42 -9.29
N VAL A 117 -8.18 -5.85 -8.60
CA VAL A 117 -7.49 -6.53 -7.48
C VAL A 117 -8.46 -6.85 -6.34
N ALA A 118 -9.40 -5.96 -6.02
CA ALA A 118 -10.40 -6.23 -4.97
C ALA A 118 -11.22 -7.50 -5.27
N LYS A 119 -11.64 -7.71 -6.53
CA LYS A 119 -12.33 -8.92 -6.96
C LYS A 119 -11.44 -10.17 -6.92
N MET A 120 -10.18 -10.04 -7.30
CA MET A 120 -9.23 -11.15 -7.19
C MET A 120 -9.05 -11.58 -5.73
N MET A 121 -8.95 -10.64 -4.82
CA MET A 121 -8.82 -10.93 -3.38
C MET A 121 -10.10 -11.50 -2.76
N GLU A 122 -11.28 -11.16 -3.28
CA GLU A 122 -12.54 -11.80 -2.92
C GLU A 122 -12.51 -13.29 -3.30
N ILE A 123 -12.06 -13.62 -4.51
CA ILE A 123 -11.89 -15.02 -4.99
C ILE A 123 -10.83 -15.76 -4.14
N VAL A 124 -9.68 -15.15 -3.88
CA VAL A 124 -8.62 -15.70 -3.02
C VAL A 124 -9.18 -16.12 -1.66
N LYS A 125 -9.99 -15.24 -1.04
CA LYS A 125 -10.66 -15.51 0.22
C LYS A 125 -11.70 -16.64 0.12
N GLU A 126 -12.54 -16.64 -0.92
CA GLU A 126 -13.56 -17.68 -1.16
C GLU A 126 -12.92 -19.06 -1.37
N GLU A 127 -11.78 -19.11 -2.03
CA GLU A 127 -11.00 -20.34 -2.23
C GLU A 127 -10.19 -20.78 -1.01
N GLY A 128 -10.14 -19.97 0.06
CA GLY A 128 -9.41 -20.29 1.30
C GLY A 128 -7.89 -20.26 1.12
N LEU A 129 -7.35 -19.42 0.24
CA LEU A 129 -5.91 -19.30 -0.01
C LEU A 129 -5.27 -18.38 1.03
N ASP A 130 -5.08 -18.86 2.26
CA ASP A 130 -4.58 -18.07 3.38
C ASP A 130 -3.12 -17.62 3.24
N ASN A 131 -2.37 -18.22 2.32
CA ASN A 131 -1.00 -17.82 1.99
C ASN A 131 -0.93 -16.55 1.13
N ILE A 132 -2.06 -16.07 0.59
CA ILE A 132 -2.13 -14.85 -0.22
C ILE A 132 -2.89 -13.78 0.56
N THR A 133 -2.27 -12.63 0.74
CA THR A 133 -2.83 -11.48 1.48
C THR A 133 -2.62 -10.20 0.71
N ALA A 134 -3.36 -9.16 1.06
CA ALA A 134 -3.23 -7.84 0.42
C ALA A 134 -3.51 -6.71 1.41
N GLU A 135 -3.00 -5.54 1.07
CA GLU A 135 -3.17 -4.32 1.84
C GLU A 135 -3.73 -3.17 0.99
N VAL A 136 -4.33 -2.20 1.68
CA VAL A 136 -4.74 -0.93 1.10
C VAL A 136 -4.23 0.23 1.94
N CYS A 137 -4.01 1.41 1.32
CA CYS A 137 -3.58 2.60 2.04
C CYS A 137 -4.73 3.59 2.25
N PRO A 138 -4.71 4.42 3.31
CA PRO A 138 -5.76 5.40 3.58
C PRO A 138 -6.09 6.29 2.40
N HIS A 139 -5.08 6.76 1.68
CA HIS A 139 -5.30 7.60 0.51
C HIS A 139 -6.08 6.90 -0.61
N HIS A 140 -5.96 5.56 -0.77
CA HIS A 140 -6.68 4.80 -1.79
C HIS A 140 -8.14 4.50 -1.44
N PHE A 141 -8.55 4.55 -0.17
CA PHE A 141 -9.96 4.37 0.20
C PHE A 141 -10.65 5.65 0.69
N ILE A 142 -9.94 6.78 0.77
CA ILE A 142 -10.50 8.08 1.17
C ILE A 142 -10.61 9.02 -0.03
N LEU A 143 -9.56 9.10 -0.85
CA LEU A 143 -9.46 10.02 -1.97
C LEU A 143 -9.77 9.32 -3.30
N THR A 144 -10.24 10.11 -4.24
CA THR A 144 -10.44 9.72 -5.64
C THR A 144 -9.60 10.60 -6.57
N SER A 145 -9.47 10.21 -7.82
CA SER A 145 -8.88 11.06 -8.85
C SER A 145 -9.62 12.41 -9.01
N ASP A 146 -10.92 12.43 -8.71
CA ASP A 146 -11.73 13.66 -8.76
C ASP A 146 -11.34 14.69 -7.69
N ASP A 147 -10.63 14.29 -6.65
CA ASP A 147 -10.12 15.20 -5.60
C ASP A 147 -8.92 16.03 -6.09
N ILE A 148 -8.29 15.64 -7.19
CA ILE A 148 -7.18 16.37 -7.83
C ILE A 148 -7.76 17.53 -8.62
N LYS A 149 -7.97 18.68 -7.99
CA LYS A 149 -8.60 19.85 -8.63
C LYS A 149 -7.68 20.61 -9.56
N CYS A 150 -6.38 20.56 -9.31
CA CYS A 150 -5.33 21.22 -10.10
C CYS A 150 -4.06 20.35 -10.15
N ASP A 151 -3.08 20.77 -10.91
CA ASP A 151 -1.78 20.09 -11.00
C ASP A 151 -0.95 20.31 -9.72
N ASP A 152 -1.31 19.57 -8.65
CA ASP A 152 -0.65 19.61 -7.33
C ASP A 152 0.15 18.31 -7.09
N PRO A 153 1.49 18.39 -7.02
CA PRO A 153 2.37 17.25 -6.83
C PRO A 153 2.11 16.45 -5.53
N ASN A 154 1.42 17.01 -4.53
CA ASN A 154 1.06 16.27 -3.33
C ASN A 154 0.03 15.16 -3.58
N TYR A 155 -0.65 15.18 -4.75
CA TYR A 155 -1.55 14.10 -5.17
C TYR A 155 -0.88 13.03 -6.03
N LYS A 156 0.45 13.07 -6.18
CA LYS A 156 1.18 12.04 -6.92
C LYS A 156 1.66 10.93 -6.00
N MET A 157 1.10 9.75 -6.15
CA MET A 157 1.54 8.48 -5.54
C MET A 157 1.39 7.34 -6.54
N ASN A 158 1.97 6.20 -6.26
CA ASN A 158 1.90 5.01 -7.09
C ASN A 158 1.60 3.77 -6.24
N PRO A 159 0.47 3.09 -6.46
CA PRO A 159 -0.57 3.37 -7.46
C PRO A 159 -1.25 4.74 -7.31
N PRO A 160 -1.82 5.30 -8.41
CA PRO A 160 -2.49 6.60 -8.34
C PRO A 160 -3.84 6.51 -7.62
N LEU A 161 -4.36 7.66 -7.19
CA LEU A 161 -5.75 7.77 -6.73
C LEU A 161 -6.69 7.38 -7.87
N ARG A 162 -7.55 6.39 -7.62
CA ARG A 162 -8.45 5.81 -8.62
C ARG A 162 -9.84 6.47 -8.61
N THR A 163 -10.76 5.88 -9.33
CA THR A 163 -12.16 6.32 -9.40
C THR A 163 -12.92 5.96 -8.12
N LYS A 164 -14.09 6.59 -7.93
CA LYS A 164 -15.00 6.23 -6.83
C LYS A 164 -15.39 4.75 -6.84
N LYS A 165 -15.48 4.13 -8.01
CA LYS A 165 -15.82 2.71 -8.16
C LYS A 165 -14.74 1.82 -7.54
N ASP A 166 -13.47 2.17 -7.76
CA ASP A 166 -12.33 1.48 -7.18
C ASP A 166 -12.32 1.66 -5.66
N VAL A 167 -12.45 2.90 -5.17
CA VAL A 167 -12.54 3.22 -3.74
C VAL A 167 -13.63 2.40 -3.05
N ASP A 168 -14.84 2.32 -3.65
CA ASP A 168 -15.94 1.53 -3.09
C ASP A 168 -15.64 0.03 -3.04
N ALA A 169 -14.88 -0.49 -4.01
CA ALA A 169 -14.46 -1.88 -4.01
C ALA A 169 -13.44 -2.17 -2.90
N LEU A 170 -12.47 -1.29 -2.69
CA LEU A 170 -11.50 -1.41 -1.60
C LEU A 170 -12.19 -1.37 -0.23
N ILE A 171 -13.14 -0.46 -0.03
CA ILE A 171 -13.92 -0.37 1.22
C ILE A 171 -14.72 -1.65 1.46
N ARG A 172 -15.37 -2.21 0.42
CA ARG A 172 -16.05 -3.52 0.54
C ARG A 172 -15.09 -4.62 0.96
N GLY A 173 -13.93 -4.71 0.32
CA GLY A 173 -12.92 -5.71 0.64
C GLY A 173 -12.30 -5.55 2.04
N LEU A 174 -12.18 -4.32 2.55
CA LEU A 174 -11.84 -4.08 3.95
C LEU A 174 -12.93 -4.59 4.89
N LYS A 175 -14.19 -4.31 4.57
CA LYS A 175 -15.35 -4.69 5.39
C LYS A 175 -15.55 -6.20 5.44
N ASP A 176 -15.43 -6.89 4.32
CA ASP A 176 -15.65 -8.34 4.23
C ASP A 176 -14.41 -9.16 4.61
N GLY A 177 -13.23 -8.53 4.74
CA GLY A 177 -11.98 -9.16 5.14
C GLY A 177 -11.14 -9.75 4.00
N SER A 178 -11.48 -9.45 2.74
CA SER A 178 -10.63 -9.78 1.58
C SER A 178 -9.31 -9.01 1.64
N PHE A 179 -9.34 -7.73 2.06
CA PHE A 179 -8.14 -7.01 2.46
C PHE A 179 -7.91 -7.15 3.96
N LYS A 180 -6.78 -7.77 4.32
CA LYS A 180 -6.43 -8.06 5.72
C LYS A 180 -5.63 -6.94 6.39
N VAL A 181 -5.03 -6.01 5.64
CA VAL A 181 -4.10 -5.00 6.14
C VAL A 181 -4.46 -3.60 5.65
N ILE A 182 -4.25 -2.62 6.52
CA ILE A 182 -4.17 -1.21 6.19
C ILE A 182 -2.73 -0.78 6.43
N SER A 183 -2.04 -0.38 5.36
CA SER A 183 -0.66 0.10 5.38
C SER A 183 -0.60 1.61 5.12
N THR A 184 0.59 2.19 5.12
CA THR A 184 0.75 3.64 4.98
C THR A 184 1.35 4.07 3.65
N ASP A 185 2.13 3.22 3.03
CA ASP A 185 3.00 3.59 1.90
C ASP A 185 3.75 4.92 2.15
N HIS A 186 4.33 5.05 3.35
CA HIS A 186 4.99 6.29 3.79
C HIS A 186 6.23 6.58 2.96
N ALA A 187 6.14 7.58 2.09
CA ALA A 187 7.19 7.99 1.17
C ALA A 187 7.51 9.50 1.31
N PRO A 188 8.34 9.87 2.29
CA PRO A 188 8.75 11.26 2.49
C PRO A 188 9.71 11.71 1.40
N HIS A 189 9.46 12.88 0.84
CA HIS A 189 10.26 13.52 -0.18
C HIS A 189 10.71 14.91 0.24
N ALA A 190 11.88 15.31 -0.24
CA ALA A 190 12.34 16.69 -0.08
C ALA A 190 11.48 17.66 -0.90
N VAL A 191 11.38 18.91 -0.44
CA VAL A 191 10.55 19.94 -1.09
C VAL A 191 10.81 20.05 -2.59
N PRO A 192 12.06 20.07 -3.09
CA PRO A 192 12.30 20.18 -4.54
C PRO A 192 11.73 19.01 -5.36
N GLU A 193 11.61 17.81 -4.76
CA GLU A 193 11.10 16.61 -5.42
C GLU A 193 9.56 16.61 -5.53
N LYS A 194 8.91 17.42 -4.70
CA LYS A 194 7.44 17.56 -4.63
C LYS A 194 6.98 18.98 -4.97
N THR A 195 7.65 19.62 -5.92
CA THR A 195 7.28 20.94 -6.44
C THR A 195 7.04 20.90 -7.94
N GLY A 196 6.28 21.88 -8.46
CA GLY A 196 5.96 21.98 -9.86
C GLY A 196 4.75 21.15 -10.26
N SER A 197 4.88 20.38 -11.34
CA SER A 197 3.79 19.57 -11.90
C SER A 197 3.80 18.14 -11.35
N ILE A 198 2.62 17.53 -11.19
CA ILE A 198 2.44 16.08 -10.97
C ILE A 198 3.31 15.28 -11.94
N ARG A 199 3.41 15.70 -13.21
CA ARG A 199 4.21 14.97 -14.21
C ARG A 199 5.64 14.72 -13.76
N ASN A 200 6.30 15.72 -13.20
CA ASN A 200 7.73 15.68 -12.89
C ASN A 200 8.04 15.40 -11.42
N ALA A 201 7.06 15.48 -10.55
CA ALA A 201 7.25 15.22 -9.12
C ALA A 201 7.56 13.75 -8.85
N ALA A 202 8.20 13.47 -7.71
CA ALA A 202 8.39 12.11 -7.21
C ALA A 202 7.04 11.47 -6.82
N PHE A 203 6.91 10.16 -6.99
CA PHE A 203 5.79 9.39 -6.49
C PHE A 203 5.88 9.19 -4.98
N GLY A 204 4.76 9.33 -4.28
CA GLY A 204 4.62 9.05 -2.87
C GLY A 204 4.21 10.23 -2.01
N ILE A 205 3.60 9.92 -0.87
CA ILE A 205 3.17 10.86 0.16
C ILE A 205 3.57 10.35 1.55
N VAL A 206 3.61 11.23 2.53
CA VAL A 206 3.78 10.81 3.94
C VAL A 206 2.46 10.25 4.47
N GLY A 207 2.51 9.17 5.26
CA GLY A 207 1.31 8.48 5.74
C GLY A 207 1.35 8.01 7.19
N ILE A 208 2.54 7.79 7.80
CA ILE A 208 2.65 7.16 9.14
C ILE A 208 1.88 7.96 10.20
N GLU A 209 2.02 9.28 10.22
CA GLU A 209 1.46 10.12 11.28
C GLU A 209 -0.04 10.40 11.11
N THR A 210 -0.60 10.10 9.94
CA THR A 210 -2.00 10.37 9.63
C THR A 210 -2.86 9.13 9.48
N SER A 211 -2.24 7.96 9.27
CA SER A 211 -2.93 6.73 8.87
C SER A 211 -3.99 6.28 9.87
N PHE A 212 -3.71 6.35 11.19
CA PHE A 212 -4.67 5.94 12.22
C PHE A 212 -5.89 6.86 12.21
N ALA A 213 -5.70 8.17 12.32
CA ALA A 213 -6.79 9.13 12.38
C ALA A 213 -7.64 9.14 11.10
N LEU A 214 -7.00 9.10 9.93
CA LEU A 214 -7.69 8.99 8.64
C LEU A 214 -8.53 7.71 8.55
N SER A 215 -7.96 6.56 8.94
CA SER A 215 -8.66 5.28 8.90
C SER A 215 -9.78 5.21 9.93
N TYR A 216 -9.57 5.73 11.13
CA TYR A 216 -10.59 5.81 12.19
C TYR A 216 -11.79 6.64 11.71
N THR A 217 -11.54 7.85 11.23
CA THR A 217 -12.57 8.75 10.73
C THR A 217 -13.33 8.13 9.55
N ALA A 218 -12.61 7.58 8.57
CA ALA A 218 -13.24 7.06 7.36
C ALA A 218 -13.98 5.73 7.57
N LEU A 219 -13.52 4.87 8.46
CA LEU A 219 -14.02 3.50 8.54
C LEU A 219 -14.76 3.20 9.86
N VAL A 220 -14.33 3.78 10.99
CA VAL A 220 -14.93 3.48 12.29
C VAL A 220 -16.06 4.43 12.61
N GLU A 221 -15.89 5.74 12.48
CA GLU A 221 -16.98 6.71 12.72
C GLU A 221 -18.14 6.53 11.75
N THR A 222 -17.87 6.07 10.54
CA THR A 222 -18.90 5.76 9.54
C THR A 222 -19.58 4.40 9.74
N GLY A 223 -19.10 3.59 10.71
CA GLY A 223 -19.66 2.27 11.01
C GLY A 223 -19.33 1.18 9.98
N ILE A 224 -18.35 1.39 9.12
CA ILE A 224 -17.88 0.39 8.15
C ILE A 224 -17.11 -0.72 8.87
N LEU A 225 -16.22 -0.34 9.80
CA LEU A 225 -15.47 -1.24 10.68
C LEU A 225 -15.72 -0.90 12.15
N THR A 226 -15.55 -1.87 13.02
CA THR A 226 -15.36 -1.61 14.46
C THR A 226 -13.92 -1.19 14.75
N ILE A 227 -13.67 -0.54 15.89
CA ILE A 227 -12.31 -0.21 16.32
C ILE A 227 -11.42 -1.46 16.43
N SER A 228 -11.96 -2.58 16.88
CA SER A 228 -11.22 -3.84 16.97
C SER A 228 -10.78 -4.35 15.60
N GLN A 229 -11.65 -4.26 14.59
CA GLN A 229 -11.32 -4.63 13.21
C GLN A 229 -10.28 -3.68 12.61
N LEU A 230 -10.32 -2.39 12.92
CA LEU A 230 -9.29 -1.44 12.50
C LEU A 230 -7.92 -1.82 13.10
N ILE A 231 -7.85 -2.07 14.40
CA ILE A 231 -6.62 -2.47 15.07
C ILE A 231 -6.10 -3.81 14.54
N GLU A 232 -6.99 -4.77 14.28
CA GLU A 232 -6.63 -6.04 13.66
C GLU A 232 -5.90 -5.81 12.32
N LYS A 233 -6.43 -4.93 11.46
CA LYS A 233 -5.86 -4.63 10.13
C LYS A 233 -4.59 -3.77 10.17
N MET A 234 -4.41 -2.93 11.18
CA MET A 234 -3.26 -2.04 11.29
C MET A 234 -2.12 -2.60 12.16
N SER A 235 -2.38 -3.63 12.99
CA SER A 235 -1.42 -4.12 13.97
C SER A 235 -1.31 -5.65 13.97
N TRP A 236 -2.40 -6.36 14.31
CA TRP A 236 -2.36 -7.81 14.47
C TRP A 236 -2.03 -8.55 13.17
N ASN A 237 -2.79 -8.29 12.09
CA ASN A 237 -2.59 -8.99 10.82
C ASN A 237 -1.21 -8.72 10.20
N PRO A 238 -0.71 -7.45 10.14
CA PRO A 238 0.66 -7.19 9.72
C PRO A 238 1.71 -7.97 10.51
N ALA A 239 1.56 -8.03 11.84
CA ALA A 239 2.47 -8.79 12.69
C ALA A 239 2.46 -10.30 12.35
N GLN A 240 1.28 -10.90 12.10
CA GLN A 240 1.17 -12.30 11.71
C GLN A 240 1.79 -12.57 10.33
N ILE A 241 1.57 -11.67 9.35
CA ILE A 241 2.15 -11.80 8.01
C ILE A 241 3.68 -11.74 8.07
N LEU A 242 4.23 -10.86 8.91
CA LEU A 242 5.67 -10.72 9.12
C LEU A 242 6.28 -11.81 10.02
N GLY A 243 5.45 -12.65 10.66
CA GLY A 243 5.93 -13.63 11.65
C GLY A 243 6.52 -12.97 12.90
N SER A 244 6.03 -11.79 13.26
CA SER A 244 6.49 -11.01 14.42
C SER A 244 5.74 -11.42 15.69
N ASP A 245 6.43 -11.33 16.83
CA ASP A 245 5.85 -11.52 18.18
C ASP A 245 5.15 -10.26 18.73
N ARG A 246 4.95 -9.24 17.88
CA ARG A 246 4.32 -7.97 18.19
C ARG A 246 2.82 -7.97 17.84
N GLY A 247 2.16 -6.83 18.00
CA GLY A 247 0.74 -6.65 17.65
C GLY A 247 -0.23 -7.25 18.67
N THR A 248 0.22 -7.64 19.85
CA THR A 248 -0.58 -8.24 20.92
C THR A 248 -0.25 -7.65 22.29
N LEU A 249 -1.24 -7.62 23.19
CA LEU A 249 -1.07 -7.22 24.58
C LEU A 249 -0.90 -8.43 25.54
N GLN A 250 -0.63 -9.61 25.01
CA GLN A 250 -0.47 -10.82 25.82
C GLN A 250 0.80 -10.76 26.66
N LYS A 251 0.73 -11.35 27.87
CA LYS A 251 1.88 -11.44 28.77
C LYS A 251 3.03 -12.21 28.14
N GLY A 252 4.22 -11.61 28.16
CA GLY A 252 5.45 -12.20 27.61
C GLY A 252 5.82 -11.69 26.23
N HIS A 253 4.95 -10.90 25.59
CA HIS A 253 5.24 -10.22 24.33
C HIS A 253 5.83 -8.82 24.55
N PRO A 254 6.51 -8.23 23.54
CA PRO A 254 6.99 -6.85 23.61
C PRO A 254 5.85 -5.87 23.90
N ALA A 255 6.13 -4.90 24.77
CA ALA A 255 5.15 -3.88 25.18
C ALA A 255 5.22 -2.64 24.25
N ASP A 256 5.08 -2.84 22.95
CA ASP A 256 4.95 -1.79 21.96
C ASP A 256 3.48 -1.33 21.94
N ILE A 257 3.16 -0.35 22.79
CA ILE A 257 1.78 0.05 23.06
C ILE A 257 1.53 1.44 22.49
N VAL A 258 0.43 1.58 21.72
CA VAL A 258 -0.08 2.86 21.25
C VAL A 258 -1.29 3.26 22.08
N ILE A 259 -1.33 4.52 22.51
CA ILE A 259 -2.47 5.14 23.17
C ILE A 259 -3.05 6.20 22.22
N ALA A 260 -4.32 6.10 21.92
CA ALA A 260 -5.03 7.06 21.07
C ALA A 260 -6.26 7.63 21.81
N ASP A 261 -6.45 8.93 21.69
CA ASP A 261 -7.68 9.60 22.11
C ASP A 261 -8.66 9.60 20.93
N ILE A 262 -9.63 8.70 20.99
CA ILE A 262 -10.60 8.46 19.92
C ILE A 262 -11.75 9.47 19.89
N ASP A 263 -11.85 10.35 20.88
CA ASP A 263 -12.84 11.43 20.93
C ASP A 263 -12.25 12.78 20.51
N HIS A 264 -10.93 12.83 20.26
CA HIS A 264 -10.24 14.05 19.91
C HIS A 264 -10.32 14.35 18.40
N GLU A 265 -11.15 15.32 18.04
CA GLU A 265 -11.19 15.87 16.67
C GLU A 265 -10.12 16.96 16.51
N TYR A 266 -9.38 16.93 15.39
CA TYR A 266 -8.36 17.93 15.08
C TYR A 266 -8.18 18.09 13.57
N LYS A 267 -7.49 19.17 13.18
CA LYS A 267 -7.05 19.34 11.79
C LYS A 267 -5.62 18.87 11.63
N ILE A 268 -5.38 18.11 10.58
CA ILE A 268 -4.03 17.72 10.19
C ILE A 268 -3.25 18.99 9.82
N ASP A 269 -2.14 19.24 10.48
CA ASP A 269 -1.16 20.27 10.12
C ASP A 269 0.15 19.57 9.77
N LYS A 270 0.51 19.58 8.50
CA LYS A 270 1.75 18.95 8.01
C LYS A 270 3.01 19.55 8.65
N ASN A 271 2.96 20.79 9.17
CA ASN A 271 4.10 21.43 9.82
C ASN A 271 4.42 20.80 11.18
N GLU A 272 3.42 20.14 11.81
CA GLU A 272 3.58 19.43 13.09
C GLU A 272 4.15 18.02 12.92
N PHE A 273 4.26 17.48 11.69
CA PHE A 273 4.80 16.13 11.48
C PHE A 273 6.25 16.02 11.96
N ALA A 274 6.59 14.90 12.57
CA ALA A 274 7.97 14.52 12.88
C ALA A 274 8.75 14.16 11.60
N SER A 275 8.07 13.63 10.59
CA SER A 275 8.65 13.37 9.27
C SER A 275 9.30 14.62 8.70
N MET A 276 10.49 14.48 8.09
CA MET A 276 11.14 15.58 7.39
C MET A 276 10.41 15.96 6.10
N GLY A 277 9.84 14.98 5.38
CA GLY A 277 8.94 15.20 4.26
C GLY A 277 7.57 15.69 4.76
N LYS A 278 6.99 16.67 4.05
CA LYS A 278 5.68 17.26 4.35
C LYS A 278 4.69 17.09 3.19
N ASN A 279 4.99 16.17 2.28
CA ASN A 279 4.26 15.92 1.04
C ASN A 279 2.99 15.09 1.33
N THR A 280 1.88 15.78 1.53
CA THR A 280 0.59 15.17 1.81
C THR A 280 -0.55 15.97 1.19
N PRO A 281 -1.59 15.31 0.63
CA PRO A 281 -2.82 15.97 0.23
C PRO A 281 -3.78 16.22 1.41
N PHE A 282 -3.49 15.65 2.59
CA PHE A 282 -4.38 15.70 3.76
C PHE A 282 -4.17 16.90 4.68
N ASP A 283 -3.31 17.86 4.29
CA ASP A 283 -3.11 19.08 5.06
C ASP A 283 -4.44 19.86 5.23
N GLY A 284 -4.81 20.17 6.47
CA GLY A 284 -6.08 20.85 6.78
C GLY A 284 -7.32 19.94 6.86
N TYR A 285 -7.21 18.64 6.61
CA TYR A 285 -8.32 17.68 6.80
C TYR A 285 -8.68 17.57 8.29
N THR A 286 -10.00 17.60 8.58
CA THR A 286 -10.50 17.33 9.92
C THR A 286 -10.61 15.81 10.11
N VAL A 287 -10.02 15.31 11.17
CA VAL A 287 -10.00 13.88 11.53
C VAL A 287 -10.21 13.70 13.03
N THR A 288 -10.64 12.51 13.42
CA THR A 288 -10.80 12.09 14.80
C THR A 288 -9.80 10.95 15.12
N GLY A 289 -9.35 10.86 16.37
CA GLY A 289 -8.45 9.79 16.79
C GLY A 289 -6.99 10.22 16.81
N LYS A 290 -6.61 10.97 17.83
CA LYS A 290 -5.23 11.43 17.99
C LYS A 290 -4.39 10.41 18.73
N VAL A 291 -3.29 9.97 18.12
CA VAL A 291 -2.28 9.18 18.82
C VAL A 291 -1.55 10.11 19.80
N VAL A 292 -1.48 9.71 21.07
CA VAL A 292 -0.88 10.53 22.15
C VAL A 292 0.39 9.91 22.74
N CYS A 293 0.57 8.58 22.57
CA CYS A 293 1.76 7.84 22.99
C CYS A 293 1.92 6.56 22.17
#